data_af2b3ea0590753462e9f65bb6751e4da
#
_entry.id   af2b3ea0590753462e9f65bb6751e4da
#
_cell.length_a   1.000
_cell.length_b   1.000
_cell.length_c   1.000
_cell.angle_alpha   90.00
_cell.angle_beta   90.00
_cell.angle_gamma   90.00
#
_symmetry.space_group_name_H-M   'P 1'
#
loop_
_entity.id
_entity.type
_entity.pdbx_description
1 polymer ?
#
loop_
_entity_poly.entity_id
_entity_poly.type
_entity_poly.pdbx_seq_one_letter_code
_entity_poly.pdbx_strand_id
1 'polypeptide(L)'
;MRDAFVATATGGGHVVLAGTLSRGCPGESDDPICAALPIRPPEPGEDLVATALARYAPGPLAGLAVSAQISLYPLGTEAHMTRIGACIDFLKAARVFDRSKNFCTKLKGDAAEVFAAIERCYLDFAPATAHVVLTITVSAGSPTKG
;
A
#
# COMPACT_ATOMS: atom_id res chain seq x y z
N MET A 1 -3.08 2.83 12.94
CA MET A 1 -2.09 3.64 12.20
C MET A 1 -2.73 4.92 11.65
N ARG A 2 -3.69 4.84 10.74
CA ARG A 2 -4.39 5.99 10.16
C ARG A 2 -4.93 6.96 11.23
N ASP A 3 -5.71 6.46 12.16
CA ASP A 3 -6.42 7.31 13.14
C ASP A 3 -5.44 8.04 14.06
N ALA A 4 -4.38 7.38 14.47
CA ALA A 4 -3.32 8.03 15.27
C ALA A 4 -2.58 9.10 14.45
N PHE A 5 -2.28 8.85 13.19
CA PHE A 5 -1.67 9.84 12.30
C PHE A 5 -2.57 11.06 12.10
N VAL A 6 -3.85 10.84 11.79
CA VAL A 6 -4.82 11.91 11.58
C VAL A 6 -5.00 12.74 12.85
N ALA A 7 -5.17 12.09 14.01
CA ALA A 7 -5.31 12.79 15.30
C ALA A 7 -4.10 13.67 15.62
N THR A 8 -2.88 13.18 15.32
CA THR A 8 -1.65 13.95 15.54
C THR A 8 -1.55 15.14 14.57
N ALA A 9 -1.87 14.90 13.29
CA ALA A 9 -1.73 15.91 12.24
C ALA A 9 -2.77 17.02 12.34
N THR A 10 -3.97 16.74 12.84
CA THR A 10 -5.02 17.74 13.06
C THR A 10 -4.69 18.71 14.21
N GLY A 11 -3.77 18.35 15.09
CA GLY A 11 -3.23 19.26 16.11
C GLY A 11 -2.34 20.38 15.55
N GLY A 12 -2.06 20.37 14.28
CA GLY A 12 -1.21 21.33 13.56
C GLY A 12 0.27 20.94 13.52
N GLY A 13 0.97 21.46 12.53
CA GLY A 13 2.39 21.18 12.31
C GLY A 13 2.66 20.13 11.22
N HIS A 14 3.93 19.90 10.97
CA HIS A 14 4.37 18.88 10.01
C HIS A 14 4.50 17.53 10.70
N VAL A 15 3.73 16.56 10.24
CA VAL A 15 3.73 15.19 10.78
C VAL A 15 4.16 14.22 9.69
N VAL A 16 5.08 13.33 10.01
CA VAL A 16 5.53 12.26 9.13
C VAL A 16 5.35 10.92 9.83
N LEU A 17 4.73 9.99 9.13
CA LEU A 17 4.68 8.57 9.49
C LEU A 17 5.54 7.81 8.49
N ALA A 18 6.52 7.06 8.97
CA ALA A 18 7.30 6.15 8.17
C ALA A 18 7.26 4.75 8.76
N GLY A 19 7.19 3.74 7.92
CA GLY A 19 7.14 2.36 8.37
C GLY A 19 7.31 1.35 7.26
N THR A 20 7.47 0.09 7.69
CA THR A 20 7.51 -1.06 6.80
C THR A 20 6.51 -2.09 7.28
N LEU A 21 5.64 -2.52 6.39
CA LEU A 21 4.72 -3.62 6.60
C LEU A 21 5.28 -4.85 5.90
N SER A 22 5.30 -5.97 6.59
CA SER A 22 5.79 -7.23 6.03
C SER A 22 4.84 -8.36 6.43
N ARG A 23 4.62 -9.27 5.52
CA ARG A 23 4.00 -10.57 5.81
C ARG A 23 4.70 -11.65 5.01
N GLY A 24 4.59 -12.88 5.49
CA GLY A 24 5.40 -13.99 4.99
C GLY A 24 6.77 -13.98 5.65
N CYS A 25 7.43 -15.13 5.62
CA CYS A 25 8.72 -15.30 6.25
C CYS A 25 9.82 -15.40 5.21
N PRO A 26 10.92 -14.67 5.34
CA PRO A 26 12.09 -14.84 4.47
C PRO A 26 12.94 -16.05 4.85
N GLY A 27 12.33 -17.21 5.00
CA GLY A 27 13.03 -18.46 4.74
C GLY A 27 13.94 -19.07 5.80
N GLU A 28 13.98 -18.62 7.04
CA GLU A 28 14.78 -19.28 8.08
C GLU A 28 13.99 -19.62 9.34
N SER A 29 12.70 -19.69 9.28
CA SER A 29 11.96 -19.94 10.49
C SER A 29 11.30 -21.30 10.46
N ASP A 30 11.58 -22.07 11.47
CA ASP A 30 10.77 -23.22 11.88
C ASP A 30 9.39 -22.80 12.37
N ASP A 31 9.01 -21.52 12.13
CA ASP A 31 7.72 -21.00 12.51
C ASP A 31 6.64 -21.68 11.66
N PRO A 32 5.68 -22.37 12.27
CA PRO A 32 4.58 -23.03 11.58
C PRO A 32 3.78 -22.10 10.66
N ILE A 33 3.75 -20.79 10.92
CA ILE A 33 3.08 -19.81 10.09
C ILE A 33 3.76 -19.67 8.73
N CYS A 34 5.09 -19.70 8.68
CA CYS A 34 5.84 -19.63 7.44
C CYS A 34 5.75 -20.92 6.62
N ALA A 35 5.65 -22.07 7.28
CA ALA A 35 5.52 -23.37 6.62
C ALA A 35 4.11 -23.65 6.09
N ALA A 36 3.10 -22.98 6.63
CA ALA A 36 1.69 -23.27 6.34
C ALA A 36 1.10 -22.48 5.15
N LEU A 37 1.87 -21.60 4.52
CA LEU A 37 1.39 -20.75 3.43
C LEU A 37 1.81 -21.32 2.07
N PRO A 38 0.99 -22.14 1.40
CA PRO A 38 1.31 -22.63 0.06
C PRO A 38 1.39 -21.47 -0.91
N ILE A 39 2.41 -21.44 -1.76
CA ILE A 39 2.50 -20.47 -2.86
C ILE A 39 1.35 -20.78 -3.81
N ARG A 40 0.36 -19.90 -3.84
CA ARG A 40 -0.72 -19.98 -4.80
C ARG A 40 -0.43 -19.05 -5.97
N PRO A 41 -0.24 -19.57 -7.19
CA PRO A 41 -0.19 -18.71 -8.35
C PRO A 41 -1.52 -17.96 -8.48
N PRO A 42 -1.53 -16.74 -9.07
CA PRO A 42 -2.78 -16.06 -9.37
C PRO A 42 -3.63 -16.97 -10.25
N GLU A 43 -4.93 -17.04 -9.94
CA GLU A 43 -5.87 -17.78 -10.79
C GLU A 43 -5.86 -17.15 -12.19
N PRO A 44 -5.86 -17.97 -13.25
CA PRO A 44 -5.99 -17.47 -14.61
C PRO A 44 -7.25 -16.61 -14.74
N GLY A 45 -7.11 -15.36 -15.17
CA GLY A 45 -8.24 -14.43 -15.34
C GLY A 45 -8.59 -13.62 -14.09
N GLU A 46 -7.81 -13.68 -13.00
CA GLU A 46 -8.00 -12.81 -11.84
C GLU A 46 -7.70 -11.34 -12.19
N ASP A 47 -8.73 -10.49 -12.14
CA ASP A 47 -8.57 -9.05 -12.27
C ASP A 47 -8.28 -8.43 -10.90
N LEU A 48 -7.00 -8.27 -10.59
CA LEU A 48 -6.54 -7.71 -9.32
C LEU A 48 -7.00 -6.25 -9.14
N VAL A 49 -7.08 -5.49 -10.22
CA VAL A 49 -7.52 -4.08 -10.18
C VAL A 49 -9.00 -4.01 -9.82
N ALA A 50 -9.85 -4.77 -10.51
CA ALA A 50 -11.28 -4.80 -10.21
C ALA A 50 -11.55 -5.30 -8.79
N THR A 51 -10.84 -6.33 -8.34
CA THR A 51 -10.96 -6.86 -6.98
C THR A 51 -10.58 -5.82 -5.93
N ALA A 52 -9.46 -5.11 -6.11
CA ALA A 52 -9.03 -4.07 -5.20
C ALA A 52 -10.00 -2.88 -5.17
N LEU A 53 -10.51 -2.46 -6.34
CA LEU A 53 -11.51 -1.39 -6.42
C LEU A 53 -12.81 -1.76 -5.72
N ALA A 54 -13.27 -3.00 -5.84
CA ALA A 54 -14.48 -3.47 -5.16
C ALA A 54 -14.33 -3.47 -3.62
N ARG A 55 -13.11 -3.60 -3.13
CA ARG A 55 -12.78 -3.59 -1.70
C ARG A 55 -12.30 -2.22 -1.20
N TYR A 56 -12.07 -1.28 -2.10
CA TYR A 56 -11.63 0.07 -1.77
C TYR A 56 -12.75 0.86 -1.11
N ALA A 57 -12.63 1.10 0.18
CA ALA A 57 -13.63 1.77 0.99
C ALA A 57 -12.96 2.79 1.92
N PRO A 58 -12.66 4.00 1.45
CA PRO A 58 -11.99 5.03 2.26
C PRO A 58 -12.81 5.51 3.46
N GLY A 59 -14.13 5.36 3.41
CA GLY A 59 -15.02 5.91 4.42
C GLY A 59 -15.14 7.43 4.31
N PRO A 60 -15.60 8.11 5.37
CA PRO A 60 -15.69 9.57 5.39
C PRO A 60 -14.31 10.20 5.21
N LEU A 61 -14.25 11.31 4.47
CA LEU A 61 -13.02 12.09 4.31
C LEU A 61 -12.56 12.62 5.66
N ALA A 62 -11.26 12.61 5.90
CA ALA A 62 -10.66 13.12 7.11
C ALA A 62 -10.50 14.64 7.11
N GLY A 63 -10.63 15.29 5.94
CA GLY A 63 -10.37 16.71 5.76
C GLY A 63 -8.88 17.08 5.89
N LEU A 64 -7.99 16.09 5.78
CA LEU A 64 -6.55 16.23 5.93
C LEU A 64 -5.85 15.82 4.65
N ALA A 65 -5.31 16.80 3.92
CA ALA A 65 -4.52 16.54 2.73
C ALA A 65 -3.16 15.95 3.10
N VAL A 66 -2.80 14.84 2.45
CA VAL A 66 -1.53 14.15 2.66
C VAL A 66 -0.81 13.88 1.34
N SER A 67 0.51 13.73 1.45
CA SER A 67 1.35 13.13 0.42
C SER A 67 1.94 11.85 0.98
N ALA A 68 1.99 10.81 0.18
CA ALA A 68 2.63 9.56 0.58
C ALA A 68 3.60 9.06 -0.48
N GLN A 69 4.55 8.26 -0.04
CA GLN A 69 5.45 7.49 -0.89
C GLN A 69 5.38 6.04 -0.45
N ILE A 70 5.18 5.15 -1.41
CA ILE A 70 5.14 3.71 -1.17
C ILE A 70 6.09 2.98 -2.11
N SER A 71 6.60 1.85 -1.64
CA SER A 71 7.30 0.87 -2.47
C SER A 71 6.78 -0.52 -2.12
N LEU A 72 6.20 -1.21 -3.10
CA LEU A 72 5.64 -2.54 -2.96
C LEU A 72 6.62 -3.57 -3.52
N TYR A 73 6.95 -4.56 -2.72
CA TYR A 73 7.84 -5.66 -3.07
C TYR A 73 7.11 -6.99 -2.89
N PRO A 74 6.43 -7.50 -3.94
CA PRO A 74 5.85 -8.84 -3.93
C PRO A 74 6.96 -9.85 -4.21
N LEU A 75 7.54 -10.40 -3.14
CA LEU A 75 8.67 -11.32 -3.20
C LEU A 75 8.19 -12.78 -3.34
N GLY A 76 9.05 -13.65 -3.88
CA GLY A 76 8.73 -15.06 -4.05
C GLY A 76 7.75 -15.36 -5.20
N THR A 77 7.61 -14.46 -6.15
CA THR A 77 6.78 -14.65 -7.35
C THR A 77 7.51 -14.15 -8.60
N GLU A 78 7.40 -14.89 -9.70
CA GLU A 78 7.92 -14.44 -11.00
C GLU A 78 7.06 -13.30 -11.60
N ALA A 79 5.82 -13.17 -11.15
CA ALA A 79 4.88 -12.15 -11.63
C ALA A 79 5.00 -10.80 -10.90
N HIS A 80 6.11 -10.51 -10.25
CA HIS A 80 6.27 -9.31 -9.43
C HIS A 80 6.01 -8.00 -10.20
N MET A 81 6.54 -7.88 -11.42
CA MET A 81 6.32 -6.67 -12.24
C MET A 81 4.87 -6.50 -12.69
N THR A 82 4.21 -7.59 -13.05
CA THR A 82 2.77 -7.58 -13.39
C THR A 82 1.93 -7.12 -12.21
N ARG A 83 2.26 -7.57 -11.01
CA ARG A 83 1.56 -7.18 -9.78
C ARG A 83 1.80 -5.73 -9.39
N ILE A 84 3.03 -5.25 -9.53
CA ILE A 84 3.36 -3.84 -9.31
C ILE A 84 2.62 -2.95 -10.33
N GLY A 85 2.59 -3.35 -11.60
CA GLY A 85 1.85 -2.65 -12.65
C GLY A 85 0.36 -2.56 -12.33
N ALA A 86 -0.28 -3.67 -11.95
CA ALA A 86 -1.67 -3.71 -11.56
C ALA A 86 -1.95 -2.83 -10.32
N CYS A 87 -1.04 -2.81 -9.35
CA CYS A 87 -1.13 -1.92 -8.19
C CYS A 87 -1.13 -0.44 -8.60
N ILE A 88 -0.25 -0.06 -9.53
CA ILE A 88 -0.21 1.31 -10.07
C ILE A 88 -1.51 1.66 -10.79
N ASP A 89 -2.06 0.75 -11.58
CA ASP A 89 -3.31 0.98 -12.30
C ASP A 89 -4.51 1.11 -11.33
N PHE A 90 -4.54 0.32 -10.28
CA PHE A 90 -5.49 0.50 -9.18
C PHE A 90 -5.38 1.90 -8.55
N LEU A 91 -4.17 2.36 -8.22
CA LEU A 91 -3.95 3.66 -7.59
C LEU A 91 -4.39 4.83 -8.49
N LYS A 92 -4.21 4.69 -9.81
CA LYS A 92 -4.75 5.66 -10.79
C LYS A 92 -6.28 5.65 -10.78
N ALA A 93 -6.90 4.48 -10.80
CA ALA A 93 -8.36 4.33 -10.77
C ALA A 93 -8.96 4.85 -9.45
N ALA A 94 -8.27 4.64 -8.32
CA ALA A 94 -8.63 5.19 -7.02
C ALA A 94 -8.35 6.71 -6.88
N ARG A 95 -7.75 7.34 -7.89
CA ARG A 95 -7.45 8.78 -7.97
C ARG A 95 -6.50 9.32 -6.90
N VAL A 96 -5.71 8.47 -6.31
CA VAL A 96 -4.67 8.87 -5.32
C VAL A 96 -3.26 8.86 -5.90
N PHE A 97 -3.10 8.37 -7.14
CA PHE A 97 -1.81 8.33 -7.81
C PHE A 97 -1.33 9.74 -8.17
N ASP A 98 -0.09 10.07 -7.84
CA ASP A 98 0.59 11.27 -8.30
C ASP A 98 1.62 10.95 -9.39
N ARG A 99 2.63 10.13 -9.06
CA ARG A 99 3.67 9.71 -10.02
C ARG A 99 4.42 8.49 -9.51
N SER A 100 5.09 7.79 -10.43
CA SER A 100 6.02 6.70 -10.09
C SER A 100 7.42 7.05 -10.62
N LYS A 101 8.44 6.87 -9.79
CA LYS A 101 9.85 7.11 -10.14
C LYS A 101 10.77 6.35 -9.20
N ASN A 102 11.81 5.72 -9.75
CA ASN A 102 12.90 5.11 -8.96
C ASN A 102 12.39 4.14 -7.88
N PHE A 103 11.65 3.11 -8.28
CA PHE A 103 11.12 2.06 -7.41
C PHE A 103 10.10 2.53 -6.36
N CYS A 104 9.67 3.77 -6.40
CA CYS A 104 8.63 4.25 -5.51
C CYS A 104 7.45 4.88 -6.27
N THR A 105 6.28 4.81 -5.66
CA THR A 105 5.06 5.47 -6.15
C THR A 105 4.64 6.54 -5.16
N LYS A 106 4.41 7.74 -5.68
CA LYS A 106 3.90 8.86 -4.90
C LYS A 106 2.40 8.95 -5.02
N LEU A 107 1.77 9.18 -3.89
CA LEU A 107 0.34 9.32 -3.71
C LEU A 107 0.02 10.68 -3.11
N LYS A 108 -1.18 11.18 -3.40
CA LYS A 108 -1.73 12.40 -2.79
C LYS A 108 -3.24 12.31 -2.70
N GLY A 109 -3.81 12.98 -1.73
CA GLY A 109 -5.26 13.04 -1.53
C GLY A 109 -5.63 13.27 -0.09
N ASP A 110 -6.88 13.03 0.24
CA ASP A 110 -7.32 12.98 1.64
C ASP A 110 -6.72 11.77 2.36
N ALA A 111 -6.39 11.94 3.63
CA ALA A 111 -5.79 10.88 4.42
C ALA A 111 -6.62 9.59 4.42
N ALA A 112 -7.96 9.68 4.45
CA ALA A 112 -8.83 8.51 4.41
C ALA A 112 -8.66 7.74 3.10
N GLU A 113 -8.60 8.43 1.97
CA GLU A 113 -8.43 7.83 0.64
C GLU A 113 -7.05 7.20 0.47
N VAL A 114 -6.00 7.94 0.85
CA VAL A 114 -4.61 7.48 0.71
C VAL A 114 -4.34 6.26 1.60
N PHE A 115 -4.77 6.27 2.86
CA PHE A 115 -4.57 5.11 3.75
C PHE A 115 -5.38 3.88 3.31
N ALA A 116 -6.62 4.06 2.83
CA ALA A 116 -7.41 2.96 2.28
C ALA A 116 -6.76 2.36 1.03
N ALA A 117 -6.19 3.19 0.16
CA ALA A 117 -5.47 2.71 -1.02
C ALA A 117 -4.18 1.96 -0.64
N ILE A 118 -3.40 2.45 0.33
CA ILE A 118 -2.21 1.77 0.86
C ILE A 118 -2.58 0.38 1.42
N GLU A 119 -3.69 0.28 2.14
CA GLU A 119 -4.19 -1.00 2.65
C GLU A 119 -4.48 -1.99 1.52
N ARG A 120 -5.12 -1.56 0.45
CA ARG A 120 -5.37 -2.42 -0.73
C ARG A 120 -4.09 -2.82 -1.43
N CYS A 121 -3.13 -1.90 -1.57
CA CYS A 121 -1.81 -2.23 -2.13
C CYS A 121 -1.14 -3.38 -1.39
N TYR A 122 -1.23 -3.39 -0.06
CA TYR A 122 -0.65 -4.44 0.77
C TYR A 122 -1.42 -5.76 0.72
N LEU A 123 -2.75 -5.70 0.68
CA LEU A 123 -3.60 -6.89 0.81
C LEU A 123 -3.90 -7.59 -0.52
N ASP A 124 -4.05 -6.86 -1.60
CA ASP A 124 -4.65 -7.40 -2.83
C ASP A 124 -3.65 -7.65 -3.97
N PHE A 125 -2.47 -7.02 -3.97
CA PHE A 125 -1.50 -7.10 -5.08
C PHE A 125 -0.35 -8.07 -4.87
N ALA A 126 -0.38 -8.85 -3.81
CA ALA A 126 0.54 -9.95 -3.61
C ALA A 126 -0.22 -11.22 -3.29
N PRO A 127 0.27 -12.39 -3.70
CA PRO A 127 -0.36 -13.66 -3.32
C PRO A 127 -0.48 -13.71 -1.79
N ALA A 128 -1.57 -14.31 -1.30
CA ALA A 128 -1.77 -14.48 0.16
C ALA A 128 -0.62 -15.26 0.83
N THR A 129 0.18 -15.92 0.04
CA THR A 129 1.24 -16.85 0.43
C THR A 129 2.65 -16.38 0.10
N ALA A 130 2.78 -15.30 -0.69
CA ALA A 130 4.10 -14.74 -0.98
C ALA A 130 4.55 -13.81 0.14
N HIS A 131 5.85 -13.67 0.27
CA HIS A 131 6.45 -12.63 1.09
C HIS A 131 6.20 -11.27 0.45
N VAL A 132 5.55 -10.39 1.19
CA VAL A 132 5.25 -9.03 0.76
C VAL A 132 5.88 -8.05 1.71
N VAL A 133 6.57 -7.09 1.15
CA VAL A 133 7.07 -5.92 1.88
C VAL A 133 6.47 -4.67 1.26
N LEU A 134 5.90 -3.80 2.07
CA LEU A 134 5.45 -2.48 1.68
C LEU A 134 6.13 -1.46 2.58
N THR A 135 6.97 -0.61 1.99
CA THR A 135 7.49 0.57 2.70
C THR A 135 6.56 1.74 2.47
N ILE A 136 6.32 2.52 3.51
CA ILE A 136 5.42 3.67 3.47
C ILE A 136 6.07 4.88 4.14
N THR A 137 5.83 6.05 3.57
CA THR A 137 6.06 7.35 4.23
C THR A 137 4.88 8.23 3.91
N VAL A 138 4.17 8.70 4.93
CA VAL A 138 3.03 9.61 4.78
C VAL A 138 3.35 10.91 5.48
N SER A 139 3.08 12.03 4.83
CA SER A 139 3.37 13.37 5.33
C SER A 139 2.14 14.26 5.24
N ALA A 140 1.88 14.99 6.31
CA ALA A 140 0.88 16.06 6.37
C ALA A 140 1.52 17.36 6.86
N GLY A 141 1.00 18.50 6.42
CA GLY A 141 1.46 19.81 6.88
C GLY A 141 2.89 20.16 6.44
N SER A 142 3.39 19.57 5.37
CA SER A 142 4.73 19.88 4.87
C SER A 142 4.87 21.35 4.51
N PRO A 143 5.90 22.07 5.00
CA PRO A 143 6.14 23.48 4.68
C PRO A 143 6.62 23.67 3.24
N THR A 144 7.09 22.63 2.57
CA THR A 144 7.50 22.70 1.18
C THR A 144 6.28 22.64 0.27
N LYS A 145 5.98 23.75 -0.37
CA LYS A 145 5.07 23.74 -1.54
C LYS A 145 5.74 22.91 -2.62
N GLY A 146 5.25 21.70 -2.79
CA GLY A 146 5.68 20.81 -3.86
C GLY A 146 5.29 21.30 -5.23
#